data_f4194ac49e6bff30ac8114fe440ef624
#
_entry.id   f4194ac49e6bff30ac8114fe440ef624
#
_cell.length_a   1.000
_cell.length_b   1.000
_cell.length_c   1.000
_cell.angle_alpha   90.00
_cell.angle_beta   90.00
_cell.angle_gamma   90.00
#
_symmetry.space_group_name_H-M   'P 1'
#
loop_
_entity.id
_entity.type
_entity.pdbx_description
1 polymer ?
#
loop_
_entity_poly.entity_id
_entity_poly.type
_entity_poly.pdbx_seq_one_letter_code
_entity_poly.pdbx_strand_id
1 'polypeptide(L)'
;MYKINDNYLKLPGSYLFSTIAKKVNAYTAANPDKKVIRLGIGDVTLPLAPAVIDAMHKAVDEMAHAETFHGYAPDLGYEFLRSAIVENDYKARGCDISADEVFV
;
A
#
# COMPACT_ATOMS: atom_id res chain seq x y z
N MET A 1 20.85 22.92 -29.50
CA MET A 1 20.18 23.75 -28.45
C MET A 1 18.99 22.98 -27.99
N TYR A 2 18.93 22.64 -26.70
CA TYR A 2 17.79 21.89 -26.11
C TYR A 2 16.60 22.82 -25.98
N LYS A 3 15.42 22.42 -26.48
CA LYS A 3 14.16 23.11 -26.20
C LYS A 3 13.48 22.44 -25.03
N ILE A 4 13.18 23.19 -23.99
CA ILE A 4 12.32 22.73 -22.91
C ILE A 4 10.87 22.67 -23.45
N ASN A 5 10.12 21.66 -23.06
CA ASN A 5 8.71 21.59 -23.41
C ASN A 5 7.95 22.67 -22.65
N ASP A 6 7.51 23.72 -23.36
CA ASP A 6 6.82 24.89 -22.78
C ASP A 6 5.52 24.54 -22.05
N ASN A 7 4.97 23.32 -22.25
CA ASN A 7 3.80 22.86 -21.51
C ASN A 7 4.09 22.68 -20.00
N TYR A 8 5.35 22.42 -19.62
CA TYR A 8 5.71 22.39 -18.19
C TYR A 8 5.52 23.73 -17.50
N LEU A 9 5.64 24.84 -18.22
CA LEU A 9 5.42 26.17 -17.67
C LEU A 9 3.95 26.47 -17.40
N LYS A 10 3.04 25.67 -17.95
CA LYS A 10 1.58 25.80 -17.75
C LYS A 10 1.07 24.97 -16.58
N LEU A 11 1.93 24.11 -16.01
CA LEU A 11 1.54 23.30 -14.86
C LEU A 11 1.43 24.18 -13.61
N PRO A 12 0.42 23.94 -12.73
CA PRO A 12 0.32 24.63 -11.47
C PRO A 12 1.59 24.39 -10.64
N GLY A 13 2.14 25.46 -10.07
CA GLY A 13 3.42 25.44 -9.33
C GLY A 13 3.41 24.69 -8.02
N SER A 14 2.27 24.10 -7.62
CA SER A 14 2.18 23.26 -6.43
C SER A 14 1.21 22.10 -6.62
N TYR A 15 1.56 20.98 -6.02
CA TYR A 15 0.68 19.81 -5.93
C TYR A 15 -0.50 20.13 -4.99
N LEU A 16 -1.73 19.80 -5.40
CA LEU A 16 -2.96 20.15 -4.69
C LEU A 16 -2.92 19.75 -3.20
N PHE A 17 -2.46 18.56 -2.89
CA PHE A 17 -2.43 18.04 -1.53
C PHE A 17 -1.44 18.81 -0.63
N SER A 18 -0.32 19.28 -1.15
CA SER A 18 0.62 20.11 -0.37
C SER A 18 0.02 21.48 -0.05
N THR A 19 -0.77 22.03 -0.96
CA THR A 19 -1.50 23.30 -0.73
C THR A 19 -2.58 23.11 0.34
N ILE A 20 -3.34 22.01 0.28
CA ILE A 20 -4.34 21.67 1.29
C ILE A 20 -3.69 21.46 2.65
N ALA A 21 -2.58 20.73 2.73
CA ALA A 21 -1.86 20.50 3.98
C ALA A 21 -1.41 21.82 4.63
N LYS A 22 -0.86 22.75 3.84
CA LYS A 22 -0.49 24.10 4.34
C LYS A 22 -1.69 24.86 4.89
N LYS A 23 -2.83 24.84 4.20
CA LYS A 23 -4.06 25.51 4.66
C LYS A 23 -4.61 24.88 5.95
N VAL A 24 -4.61 23.55 6.04
CA VAL A 24 -5.07 22.84 7.24
C VAL A 24 -4.16 23.16 8.42
N ASN A 25 -2.84 23.14 8.24
CA ASN A 25 -1.89 23.43 9.30
C ASN A 25 -2.04 24.89 9.80
N ALA A 26 -2.19 25.86 8.88
CA ALA A 26 -2.43 27.24 9.23
C ALA A 26 -3.75 27.42 10.00
N TYR A 27 -4.83 26.77 9.56
CA TYR A 27 -6.11 26.80 10.26
C TYR A 27 -6.03 26.19 11.65
N THR A 28 -5.38 25.03 11.81
CA THR A 28 -5.22 24.37 13.10
C THR A 28 -4.39 25.23 14.06
N ALA A 29 -3.32 25.85 13.57
CA ALA A 29 -2.50 26.76 14.38
C ALA A 29 -3.28 27.99 14.86
N ALA A 30 -4.15 28.55 14.00
CA ALA A 30 -4.99 29.70 14.34
C ALA A 30 -6.21 29.34 15.20
N ASN A 31 -6.58 28.06 15.30
CA ASN A 31 -7.77 27.60 16.02
C ASN A 31 -7.45 26.34 16.85
N PRO A 32 -6.64 26.45 17.91
CA PRO A 32 -6.18 25.29 18.69
C PRO A 32 -7.31 24.51 19.38
N ASP A 33 -8.42 25.18 19.67
CA ASP A 33 -9.59 24.58 20.33
C ASP A 33 -10.50 23.82 19.38
N LYS A 34 -10.24 23.86 18.07
CA LYS A 34 -11.10 23.23 17.06
C LYS A 34 -10.46 21.98 16.49
N LYS A 35 -11.18 20.87 16.57
CA LYS A 35 -10.77 19.62 15.92
C LYS A 35 -11.11 19.66 14.45
N VAL A 36 -10.10 19.51 13.60
CA VAL A 36 -10.28 19.39 12.13
C VAL A 36 -10.54 17.93 11.77
N ILE A 37 -11.66 17.66 11.09
CA ILE A 37 -11.98 16.35 10.52
C ILE A 37 -11.50 16.36 9.06
N ARG A 38 -10.57 15.45 8.73
CA ARG A 38 -9.98 15.33 7.39
C ARG A 38 -10.72 14.26 6.59
N LEU A 39 -11.39 14.66 5.52
CA LEU A 39 -12.13 13.76 4.62
C LEU A 39 -11.59 13.78 3.19
N GLY A 40 -10.40 14.36 2.98
CA GLY A 40 -9.86 14.62 1.63
C GLY A 40 -9.16 13.41 1.00
N ILE A 41 -8.67 12.47 1.79
CA ILE A 41 -7.98 11.26 1.32
C ILE A 41 -8.38 10.11 2.23
N GLY A 42 -8.69 8.95 1.61
CA GLY A 42 -8.82 7.70 2.36
C GLY A 42 -7.43 7.24 2.82
N ASP A 43 -7.34 6.93 4.10
CA ASP A 43 -6.11 6.43 4.71
C ASP A 43 -6.44 5.38 5.76
N VAL A 44 -5.51 4.46 6.02
CA VAL A 44 -5.62 3.53 7.13
C VAL A 44 -5.42 4.28 8.44
N THR A 45 -6.41 4.22 9.31
CA THR A 45 -6.43 4.97 10.58
C THR A 45 -6.21 4.08 11.80
N LEU A 46 -6.20 2.76 11.62
CA LEU A 46 -6.00 1.79 12.68
C LEU A 46 -4.68 1.05 12.51
N PRO A 47 -4.03 0.66 13.61
CA PRO A 47 -2.86 -0.21 13.56
C PRO A 47 -3.18 -1.54 12.87
N LEU A 48 -2.15 -2.19 12.32
CA LEU A 48 -2.27 -3.54 11.80
C LEU A 48 -2.70 -4.51 12.92
N ALA A 49 -3.46 -5.54 12.56
CA ALA A 49 -3.81 -6.59 13.48
C ALA A 49 -2.55 -7.30 14.01
N PRO A 50 -2.52 -7.74 15.28
CA PRO A 50 -1.35 -8.43 15.86
C PRO A 50 -0.89 -9.62 15.03
N ALA A 51 -1.80 -10.42 14.49
CA ALA A 51 -1.47 -11.56 13.62
C ALA A 51 -0.68 -11.15 12.36
N VAL A 52 -0.96 -9.97 11.80
CA VAL A 52 -0.21 -9.44 10.64
C VAL A 52 1.21 -9.05 11.06
N ILE A 53 1.35 -8.39 12.20
CA ILE A 53 2.66 -8.00 12.75
C ILE A 53 3.50 -9.24 13.04
N ASP A 54 2.92 -10.27 13.69
CA ASP A 54 3.60 -11.52 13.98
C ASP A 54 4.05 -12.25 12.70
N ALA A 55 3.21 -12.26 11.67
CA ALA A 55 3.55 -12.85 10.38
C ALA A 55 4.71 -12.09 9.69
N MET A 56 4.72 -10.76 9.76
CA MET A 56 5.81 -9.94 9.22
C MET A 56 7.14 -10.20 9.96
N HIS A 57 7.12 -10.33 11.28
CA HIS A 57 8.32 -10.68 12.05
C HIS A 57 8.86 -12.04 11.65
N LYS A 58 8.00 -13.07 11.55
CA LYS A 58 8.40 -14.40 11.07
C LYS A 58 9.01 -14.38 9.68
N ALA A 59 8.41 -13.63 8.76
CA ALA A 59 8.92 -13.50 7.40
C ALA A 59 10.31 -12.84 7.36
N VAL A 60 10.57 -11.88 8.25
CA VAL A 60 11.93 -11.30 8.39
C VAL A 60 12.92 -12.32 8.96
N ASP A 61 12.52 -13.10 9.97
CA ASP A 61 13.37 -14.15 10.55
C ASP A 61 13.71 -15.24 9.51
N GLU A 62 12.76 -15.64 8.66
CA GLU A 62 12.98 -16.58 7.55
C GLU A 62 14.06 -16.10 6.58
N MET A 63 14.18 -14.79 6.35
CA MET A 63 15.19 -14.21 5.47
C MET A 63 16.61 -14.28 6.02
N ALA A 64 16.78 -14.58 7.32
CA ALA A 64 18.09 -14.70 7.96
C ALA A 64 18.77 -16.06 7.71
N HIS A 65 18.06 -17.07 7.20
CA HIS A 65 18.55 -18.44 7.04
C HIS A 65 18.50 -18.87 5.58
N ALA A 66 19.56 -19.51 5.09
CA ALA A 66 19.65 -19.94 3.69
C ALA A 66 18.53 -20.90 3.27
N GLU A 67 18.08 -21.75 4.21
CA GLU A 67 17.06 -22.77 3.98
C GLU A 67 15.64 -22.19 3.82
N THR A 68 15.40 -21.03 4.39
CA THR A 68 14.10 -20.37 4.39
C THR A 68 14.10 -19.03 3.65
N PHE A 69 15.25 -18.64 3.12
CA PHE A 69 15.38 -17.41 2.33
C PHE A 69 14.54 -17.47 1.06
N HIS A 70 13.71 -16.46 0.87
CA HIS A 70 12.91 -16.29 -0.32
C HIS A 70 13.55 -15.25 -1.26
N GLY A 71 14.05 -15.73 -2.41
CA GLY A 71 14.57 -14.88 -3.47
C GLY A 71 13.50 -14.53 -4.52
N TYR A 72 13.87 -14.55 -5.79
CA TYR A 72 12.92 -14.39 -6.90
C TYR A 72 11.88 -15.51 -6.87
N ALA A 73 10.60 -15.13 -6.91
CA ALA A 73 9.51 -16.06 -7.04
C ALA A 73 9.50 -16.70 -8.45
N PRO A 74 8.86 -17.88 -8.64
CA PRO A 74 8.45 -18.36 -9.96
C PRO A 74 7.58 -17.34 -10.70
N ASP A 75 7.46 -17.46 -12.03
CA ASP A 75 6.73 -16.51 -12.90
C ASP A 75 5.28 -16.23 -12.45
N LEU A 76 4.62 -17.22 -11.87
CA LEU A 76 3.26 -17.08 -11.33
C LEU A 76 3.21 -16.55 -9.89
N GLY A 77 4.35 -16.37 -9.24
CA GLY A 77 4.47 -16.12 -7.81
C GLY A 77 4.56 -17.41 -6.98
N TYR A 78 4.83 -17.27 -5.69
CA TYR A 78 4.95 -18.40 -4.78
C TYR A 78 3.64 -19.19 -4.64
N GLU A 79 3.73 -20.53 -4.75
CA GLU A 79 2.58 -21.42 -4.69
C GLU A 79 1.81 -21.30 -3.37
N PHE A 80 2.52 -21.17 -2.24
CA PHE A 80 1.87 -21.04 -0.93
C PHE A 80 0.93 -19.83 -0.87
N LEU A 81 1.31 -18.71 -1.50
CA LEU A 81 0.49 -17.49 -1.52
C LEU A 81 -0.69 -17.66 -2.50
N ARG A 82 -0.43 -18.20 -3.68
CA ARG A 82 -1.47 -18.46 -4.68
C ARG A 82 -2.53 -19.42 -4.15
N SER A 83 -2.09 -20.51 -3.49
CA SER A 83 -2.99 -21.49 -2.85
C SER A 83 -3.79 -20.85 -1.71
N ALA A 84 -3.16 -20.02 -0.87
CA ALA A 84 -3.86 -19.31 0.20
C ALA A 84 -4.94 -18.37 -0.35
N ILE A 85 -4.66 -17.65 -1.44
CA ILE A 85 -5.65 -16.80 -2.13
C ILE A 85 -6.82 -17.64 -2.65
N VAL A 86 -6.54 -18.77 -3.31
CA VAL A 86 -7.60 -19.66 -3.83
C VAL A 86 -8.50 -20.14 -2.70
N GLU A 87 -7.93 -20.67 -1.63
CA GLU A 87 -8.71 -21.26 -0.53
C GLU A 87 -9.53 -20.20 0.23
N ASN A 88 -8.92 -19.07 0.57
CA ASN A 88 -9.53 -18.10 1.48
C ASN A 88 -10.37 -17.03 0.76
N ASP A 89 -10.04 -16.70 -0.49
CA ASP A 89 -10.75 -15.65 -1.21
C ASP A 89 -11.74 -16.20 -2.24
N TYR A 90 -11.34 -17.20 -3.03
CA TYR A 90 -12.16 -17.69 -4.13
C TYR A 90 -13.10 -18.82 -3.69
N LYS A 91 -12.56 -19.91 -3.17
CA LYS A 91 -13.38 -21.08 -2.75
C LYS A 91 -14.33 -20.73 -1.61
N ALA A 92 -13.89 -19.87 -0.66
CA ALA A 92 -14.74 -19.38 0.40
C ALA A 92 -15.98 -18.60 -0.11
N ARG A 93 -15.93 -18.12 -1.38
CA ARG A 93 -17.03 -17.42 -2.06
C ARG A 93 -17.71 -18.28 -3.14
N GLY A 94 -17.40 -19.57 -3.19
CA GLY A 94 -18.00 -20.51 -4.15
C GLY A 94 -17.40 -20.44 -5.56
N CYS A 95 -16.25 -19.78 -5.75
CA CYS A 95 -15.55 -19.77 -7.02
C CYS A 95 -14.56 -20.92 -7.08
N ASP A 96 -14.75 -21.83 -8.02
CA ASP A 96 -13.88 -23.00 -8.22
C ASP A 96 -12.78 -22.67 -9.23
N ILE A 97 -11.63 -22.23 -8.71
CA ILE A 97 -10.41 -22.00 -9.47
C ILE A 97 -9.23 -22.73 -8.85
N SER A 98 -8.20 -22.97 -9.64
CA SER A 98 -6.93 -23.56 -9.20
C SER A 98 -5.86 -22.52 -8.91
N ALA A 99 -4.81 -22.92 -8.18
CA ALA A 99 -3.66 -22.02 -7.91
C ALA A 99 -2.91 -21.62 -9.19
N ASP A 100 -3.03 -22.39 -10.28
CA ASP A 100 -2.40 -22.09 -11.57
C ASP A 100 -3.14 -20.99 -12.35
N GLU A 101 -4.31 -20.59 -11.90
CA GLU A 101 -5.09 -19.48 -12.46
C GLU A 101 -4.87 -18.17 -11.70
N VAL A 102 -4.03 -18.17 -10.67
CA VAL A 102 -3.68 -17.00 -9.85
C VAL A 102 -2.24 -16.57 -10.12
N PHE A 103 -2.04 -15.28 -10.39
CA PHE A 103 -0.76 -14.63 -10.64
C PHE A 103 -0.50 -13.58 -9.56
N VAL A 104 0.71 -13.59 -8.96
CA VAL A 104 1.08 -12.66 -7.86
C VAL A 104 2.42 -11.99 -8.16
#